data_dacdfc4abecd2b294dba5555cd5e0299
#
_entry.id   dacdfc4abecd2b294dba5555cd5e0299
#
_cell.length_a   1.000
_cell.length_b   1.000
_cell.length_c   1.000
_cell.angle_alpha   90.00
_cell.angle_beta   90.00
_cell.angle_gamma   90.00
#
_symmetry.space_group_name_H-M   'P 1'
#
loop_
_entity.id
_entity.type
_entity.pdbx_description
1 polymer ?
#
loop_
_entity_poly.entity_id
_entity_poly.type
_entity_poly.pdbx_seq_one_letter_code
_entity_poly.pdbx_strand_id
1 'polypeptide(L)'
;AAELGFDANVDVVVSRSHGLSAASGTQLIPLLRNESVATVVVVGVSLNVAVPNTVFDLVNAGFQVVVPTDGSVATDADYGNRVLEHTLAHVSTLTDVTTLAGVWQR
;
A
#
# COMPACT_ATOMS: atom_id res chain seq x y z
N ALA A 1 9.91 -3.29 14.75
CA ALA A 1 8.50 -2.98 15.00
C ALA A 1 8.33 -1.85 16.00
N ALA A 2 9.20 -1.79 17.02
CA ALA A 2 9.11 -0.71 18.03
C ALA A 2 9.35 0.68 17.41
N GLU A 3 10.25 0.77 16.42
CA GLU A 3 10.53 2.03 15.74
C GLU A 3 9.38 2.50 14.87
N LEU A 4 8.48 1.60 14.47
CA LEU A 4 7.31 1.94 13.67
C LEU A 4 6.11 2.34 14.53
N GLY A 5 6.23 2.27 15.86
CA GLY A 5 5.13 2.62 16.74
C GLY A 5 3.97 1.63 16.68
N PHE A 6 4.25 0.34 16.47
CA PHE A 6 3.22 -0.69 16.43
C PHE A 6 2.40 -0.73 17.73
N ASP A 7 1.09 -0.73 17.59
CA ASP A 7 0.14 -0.81 18.69
C ASP A 7 -0.83 -1.97 18.42
N ALA A 8 -0.73 -3.03 19.21
CA ALA A 8 -1.54 -4.24 19.05
C ALA A 8 -3.05 -3.99 19.21
N ASN A 9 -3.46 -2.88 19.81
CA ASN A 9 -4.88 -2.55 19.96
C ASN A 9 -5.50 -2.00 18.67
N VAL A 10 -4.71 -1.42 17.77
CA VAL A 10 -5.20 -0.80 16.53
C VAL A 10 -4.53 -1.36 15.29
N ASP A 11 -3.35 -1.93 15.40
CA ASP A 11 -2.58 -2.43 14.27
C ASP A 11 -2.73 -3.94 14.16
N VAL A 12 -2.71 -4.44 12.94
CA VAL A 12 -2.84 -5.87 12.65
C VAL A 12 -1.64 -6.33 11.84
N VAL A 13 -1.08 -7.47 12.24
CA VAL A 13 -0.02 -8.12 11.48
C VAL A 13 -0.62 -9.21 10.62
N VAL A 14 -0.42 -9.12 9.31
CA VAL A 14 -0.79 -10.17 8.36
C VAL A 14 0.48 -10.78 7.81
N SER A 15 0.64 -12.08 8.04
CA SER A 15 1.85 -12.79 7.62
C SER A 15 1.66 -13.42 6.25
N ARG A 16 2.73 -13.51 5.49
CA ARG A 16 2.77 -14.28 4.26
C ARG A 16 4.06 -15.10 4.22
N SER A 17 3.96 -16.28 3.65
CA SER A 17 5.11 -17.19 3.54
C SER A 17 5.70 -17.22 2.13
N HIS A 18 5.01 -16.64 1.15
CA HIS A 18 5.43 -16.66 -0.25
C HIS A 18 4.71 -15.57 -1.04
N GLY A 19 5.14 -15.35 -2.26
CA GLY A 19 4.52 -14.40 -3.17
C GLY A 19 5.09 -12.99 -3.04
N LEU A 20 4.70 -12.14 -3.98
CA LEU A 20 5.20 -10.77 -4.09
C LEU A 20 4.21 -9.76 -3.52
N SER A 21 2.92 -10.07 -3.59
CA SER A 21 1.86 -9.21 -3.09
C SER A 21 1.58 -9.47 -1.63
N ALA A 22 1.31 -8.44 -0.87
CA ALA A 22 0.84 -8.59 0.50
C ALA A 22 -0.63 -9.04 0.56
N ALA A 23 -1.36 -8.97 -0.54
CA ALA A 23 -2.78 -9.27 -0.60
C ALA A 23 -3.09 -10.67 -1.10
N SER A 24 -2.35 -11.14 -2.12
CA SER A 24 -2.62 -12.43 -2.76
C SER A 24 -2.30 -13.59 -1.83
N GLY A 25 -3.28 -14.47 -1.62
CA GLY A 25 -3.10 -15.65 -0.79
C GLY A 25 -2.96 -15.36 0.71
N THR A 26 -3.24 -14.16 1.16
CA THR A 26 -3.18 -13.77 2.57
C THR A 26 -4.58 -13.45 3.09
N GLN A 27 -4.67 -13.15 4.38
CA GLN A 27 -5.91 -12.75 5.02
C GLN A 27 -6.23 -11.25 4.83
N LEU A 28 -5.40 -10.52 4.10
CA LEU A 28 -5.55 -9.06 4.03
C LEU A 28 -6.88 -8.62 3.41
N ILE A 29 -7.23 -9.14 2.24
CA ILE A 29 -8.48 -8.74 1.57
C ILE A 29 -9.72 -9.13 2.39
N PRO A 30 -9.84 -10.37 2.89
CA PRO A 30 -10.96 -10.69 3.78
C PRO A 30 -11.03 -9.79 5.00
N LEU A 31 -9.90 -9.47 5.61
CA LEU A 31 -9.83 -8.60 6.78
C LEU A 31 -10.35 -7.20 6.43
N LEU A 32 -9.88 -6.62 5.32
CA LEU A 32 -10.31 -5.29 4.88
C LEU A 32 -11.81 -5.25 4.60
N ARG A 33 -12.35 -6.28 3.96
CA ARG A 33 -13.80 -6.37 3.69
C ARG A 33 -14.60 -6.50 4.97
N ASN A 34 -14.12 -7.28 5.91
CA ASN A 34 -14.78 -7.44 7.21
C ASN A 34 -14.85 -6.12 7.98
N GLU A 35 -13.85 -5.27 7.83
CA GLU A 35 -13.82 -3.95 8.46
C GLU A 35 -14.50 -2.87 7.60
N SER A 36 -15.13 -3.23 6.51
CA SER A 36 -15.82 -2.31 5.59
C SER A 36 -14.91 -1.23 5.00
N VAL A 37 -13.66 -1.56 4.76
CA VAL A 37 -12.69 -0.64 4.17
C VAL A 37 -12.99 -0.48 2.68
N ALA A 38 -13.03 0.75 2.19
CA ALA A 38 -13.23 1.07 0.78
C ALA A 38 -11.95 1.58 0.12
N THR A 39 -11.11 2.28 0.87
CA THR A 39 -9.89 2.91 0.37
C THR A 39 -8.70 2.42 1.18
N VAL A 40 -7.63 2.02 0.49
CA VAL A 40 -6.42 1.50 1.11
C VAL A 40 -5.24 2.39 0.70
N VAL A 41 -4.47 2.82 1.69
CA VAL A 41 -3.20 3.51 1.44
C VAL A 41 -2.09 2.47 1.47
N VAL A 42 -1.30 2.41 0.41
CA VAL A 42 -0.22 1.42 0.28
C VAL A 42 1.13 2.11 0.34
N VAL A 43 1.96 1.67 1.26
CA VAL A 43 3.35 2.11 1.41
C VAL A 43 4.25 0.90 1.59
N GLY A 44 5.51 1.04 1.32
CA GLY A 44 6.46 -0.04 1.61
C GLY A 44 7.66 -0.11 0.68
N VAL A 45 8.27 -1.27 0.68
CA VAL A 45 9.43 -1.65 -0.13
C VAL A 45 9.06 -2.93 -0.87
N SER A 46 9.23 -3.05 -2.16
CA SER A 46 9.80 -2.04 -3.05
C SER A 46 8.79 -1.58 -4.08
N LEU A 47 9.00 -0.37 -4.61
CA LEU A 47 8.23 0.14 -5.75
C LEU A 47 8.46 -0.68 -7.03
N ASN A 48 9.54 -1.45 -7.09
CA ASN A 48 9.84 -2.26 -8.26
C ASN A 48 8.85 -3.38 -8.47
N VAL A 49 8.47 -4.09 -7.42
CA VAL A 49 7.71 -5.34 -7.53
C VAL A 49 6.59 -5.44 -6.48
N ALA A 50 6.93 -5.40 -5.19
CA ALA A 50 5.97 -5.74 -4.13
C ALA A 50 4.84 -4.70 -4.03
N VAL A 51 5.15 -3.43 -4.10
CA VAL A 51 4.14 -2.37 -3.99
C VAL A 51 3.18 -2.42 -5.19
N PRO A 52 3.66 -2.44 -6.45
CA PRO A 52 2.74 -2.56 -7.59
C PRO A 52 1.88 -3.83 -7.55
N ASN A 53 2.44 -4.96 -7.16
CA ASN A 53 1.68 -6.20 -7.07
C ASN A 53 0.55 -6.10 -6.06
N THR A 54 0.82 -5.55 -4.89
CA THR A 54 -0.19 -5.34 -3.87
C THR A 54 -1.28 -4.37 -4.35
N VAL A 55 -0.89 -3.28 -4.99
CA VAL A 55 -1.84 -2.30 -5.55
C VAL A 55 -2.74 -2.96 -6.59
N PHE A 56 -2.19 -3.73 -7.51
CA PHE A 56 -2.98 -4.41 -8.54
C PHE A 56 -3.99 -5.37 -7.93
N ASP A 57 -3.59 -6.17 -6.96
CA ASP A 57 -4.50 -7.10 -6.30
C ASP A 57 -5.64 -6.37 -5.57
N LEU A 58 -5.34 -5.27 -4.91
CA LEU A 58 -6.36 -4.49 -4.21
C LEU A 58 -7.33 -3.82 -5.20
N VAL A 59 -6.81 -3.25 -6.30
CA VAL A 59 -7.65 -2.65 -7.34
C VAL A 59 -8.53 -3.72 -7.98
N ASN A 60 -7.99 -4.89 -8.28
CA ASN A 60 -8.74 -6.00 -8.85
C ASN A 60 -9.83 -6.51 -7.90
N ALA A 61 -9.62 -6.37 -6.61
CA ALA A 61 -10.60 -6.76 -5.58
C ALA A 61 -11.67 -5.67 -5.32
N GLY A 62 -11.58 -4.53 -5.98
CA GLY A 62 -12.58 -3.47 -5.89
C GLY A 62 -12.26 -2.34 -4.92
N PHE A 63 -11.08 -2.31 -4.35
CA PHE A 63 -10.68 -1.21 -3.46
C PHE A 63 -10.18 -0.01 -4.23
N GLN A 64 -10.40 1.17 -3.70
CA GLN A 64 -9.68 2.37 -4.12
C GLN A 64 -8.32 2.38 -3.42
N VAL A 65 -7.27 2.71 -4.16
CA VAL A 65 -5.92 2.68 -3.63
C VAL A 65 -5.28 4.06 -3.75
N VAL A 66 -4.66 4.49 -2.66
CA VAL A 66 -3.90 5.74 -2.58
C VAL A 66 -2.44 5.38 -2.32
N VAL A 67 -1.53 5.97 -3.10
CA VAL A 67 -0.09 5.73 -2.95
C VAL A 67 0.61 7.05 -2.68
N PRO A 68 1.12 7.26 -1.45
CA PRO A 68 1.99 8.41 -1.20
C PRO A 68 3.33 8.17 -1.90
N THR A 69 3.73 9.11 -2.76
CA THR A 69 4.92 8.94 -3.60
C THR A 69 6.21 8.88 -2.79
N ASP A 70 6.22 9.47 -1.62
CA ASP A 70 7.35 9.48 -0.69
C ASP A 70 7.21 8.45 0.45
N GLY A 71 6.21 7.57 0.38
CA GLY A 71 5.98 6.51 1.36
C GLY A 71 6.58 5.16 1.00
N SER A 72 7.19 5.05 -0.17
CA SER A 72 7.75 3.79 -0.66
C SER A 72 9.10 4.03 -1.32
N VAL A 73 9.90 2.97 -1.38
CA VAL A 73 11.27 3.03 -1.89
C VAL A 73 11.46 1.97 -2.96
N ALA A 74 12.24 2.30 -3.98
CA ALA A 74 12.70 1.38 -4.99
C ALA A 74 14.21 1.17 -4.87
N THR A 75 14.72 0.09 -5.45
CA THR A 75 16.16 -0.14 -5.50
C THR A 75 16.87 0.84 -6.44
N ASP A 76 16.12 1.39 -7.40
CA ASP A 76 16.58 2.41 -8.33
C ASP A 76 15.54 3.55 -8.31
N ALA A 77 15.98 4.75 -7.93
CA ALA A 77 15.06 5.88 -7.77
C ALA A 77 14.40 6.29 -9.10
N ASP A 78 15.14 6.28 -10.21
CA ASP A 78 14.56 6.62 -11.51
C ASP A 78 13.50 5.60 -11.93
N TYR A 79 13.77 4.32 -11.74
CA TYR A 79 12.79 3.29 -12.03
C TYR A 79 11.57 3.40 -11.13
N GLY A 80 11.76 3.67 -9.86
CA GLY A 80 10.68 3.89 -8.91
C GLY A 80 9.77 5.05 -9.33
N ASN A 81 10.36 6.17 -9.75
CA ASN A 81 9.59 7.30 -10.24
C ASN A 81 8.80 6.95 -11.51
N ARG A 82 9.37 6.15 -12.40
CA ARG A 82 8.67 5.70 -13.61
C ARG A 82 7.52 4.77 -13.26
N VAL A 83 7.68 3.90 -12.28
CA VAL A 83 6.59 3.04 -11.80
C VAL A 83 5.45 3.90 -11.26
N LEU A 84 5.74 4.92 -10.48
CA LEU A 84 4.73 5.84 -9.99
C LEU A 84 4.00 6.54 -11.14
N GLU A 85 4.74 7.15 -12.06
CA GLU A 85 4.17 7.98 -13.12
C GLU A 85 3.47 7.17 -14.22
N HIS A 86 4.05 6.03 -14.61
CA HIS A 86 3.63 5.30 -15.81
C HIS A 86 2.83 4.04 -15.51
N THR A 87 2.77 3.61 -14.26
CA THR A 87 2.02 2.43 -13.86
C THR A 87 0.99 2.76 -12.80
N LEU A 88 1.44 3.19 -11.61
CA LEU A 88 0.53 3.36 -10.48
C LEU A 88 -0.41 4.54 -10.63
N ALA A 89 -0.01 5.58 -11.33
CA ALA A 89 -0.89 6.73 -11.59
C ALA A 89 -2.15 6.37 -12.39
N HIS A 90 -2.12 5.26 -13.14
CA HIS A 90 -3.26 4.81 -13.94
C HIS A 90 -4.28 4.00 -13.14
N VAL A 91 -3.87 3.42 -12.02
CA VAL A 91 -4.73 2.49 -11.24
C VAL A 91 -4.95 2.95 -9.80
N SER A 92 -4.26 3.99 -9.36
CA SER A 92 -4.35 4.50 -7.99
C SER A 92 -4.28 6.01 -7.98
N THR A 93 -4.54 6.59 -6.82
CA THR A 93 -4.38 8.03 -6.59
C THR A 93 -3.03 8.28 -5.96
N LEU A 94 -2.18 9.08 -6.60
CA LEU A 94 -0.90 9.46 -6.04
C LEU A 94 -1.05 10.71 -5.17
N THR A 95 -0.33 10.72 -4.06
CA THR A 95 -0.29 11.85 -3.13
C THR A 95 1.10 11.91 -2.48
N ASP A 96 1.24 12.64 -1.40
CA ASP A 96 2.42 12.61 -0.54
C ASP A 96 2.00 12.39 0.92
N VAL A 97 2.97 12.04 1.77
CA VAL A 97 2.70 11.72 3.16
C VAL A 97 2.14 12.91 3.93
N THR A 98 2.67 14.11 3.67
CA THR A 98 2.22 15.32 4.37
C THR A 98 0.77 15.65 4.04
N THR A 99 0.39 15.61 2.78
CA THR A 99 -0.99 15.86 2.35
C THR A 99 -1.94 14.83 2.93
N LEU A 100 -1.57 13.57 2.87
CA LEU A 100 -2.38 12.47 3.40
C LEU A 100 -2.59 12.58 4.90
N ALA A 101 -1.52 12.85 5.65
CA ALA A 101 -1.61 13.03 7.10
C ALA A 101 -2.52 14.19 7.47
N GLY A 102 -2.49 15.29 6.72
CA GLY A 102 -3.38 16.42 6.93
C GLY A 102 -4.86 16.06 6.76
N VAL A 103 -5.18 15.21 5.79
CA VAL A 103 -6.55 14.72 5.58
C VAL A 103 -6.99 13.81 6.73
N TRP A 104 -6.11 12.98 7.24
CA TRP A 104 -6.46 12.00 8.27
C TRP A 104 -6.56 12.55 9.68
N GLN A 105 -6.01 13.72 9.94
CA GLN A 105 -6.01 14.31 11.28
C GLN A 105 -7.29 15.08 11.63
N ARG A 106 -8.35 14.91 10.90
CA ARG A 106 -9.62 15.57 11.16
C ARG A 106 -10.39 15.01 12.34
#